data_99eb18f72dfe1935f5e9a9892955d761
#
_entry.id   99eb18f72dfe1935f5e9a9892955d761
#
_cell.length_a   1.000
_cell.length_b   1.000
_cell.length_c   1.000
_cell.angle_alpha   90.00
_cell.angle_beta   90.00
_cell.angle_gamma   90.00
#
_symmetry.space_group_name_H-M   'P 1'
#
loop_
_entity.id
_entity.type
_entity.pdbx_description
1 polymer ?
#
loop_
_entity_poly.entity_id
_entity_poly.type
_entity_poly.pdbx_seq_one_letter_code
_entity_poly.pdbx_strand_id
1 'polypeptide(L)'
;AIARRKDAYEHVDPEAVGNDTRFVVSEMAGKATVDLKAKEIGIDLDGPALTSVIDELKRLEHEGYHFEAADGSLELLMRRATGWEQPFFELESYRVIVAEGEDLRHDTEAIVKLKVNGERIGRIGEGNGPVNALDDAVRAAIGARYPQLAKVHLTDFKVRVLDTAKGTGAVTRVLIDSTNGRRSWSTIGVSENIIQAAWQALEDSLVFGLLHTEE
;
A
#
# COMPACT_ATOMS: atom_id res chain seq x y z
N ALA A 1 27.45 -5.38 4.23
CA ALA A 1 28.56 -5.77 3.33
C ALA A 1 28.52 -4.95 2.05
N ILE A 2 27.41 -4.91 1.31
CA ILE A 2 27.25 -4.22 0.01
C ILE A 2 27.50 -2.71 0.10
N ALA A 3 27.06 -2.03 1.15
CA ALA A 3 27.31 -0.61 1.36
C ALA A 3 28.81 -0.25 1.59
N ARG A 4 29.65 -1.25 1.89
CA ARG A 4 31.12 -1.07 2.07
C ARG A 4 31.95 -1.55 0.87
N ARG A 5 31.41 -2.51 0.09
CA ARG A 5 32.07 -3.06 -1.09
C ARG A 5 30.99 -3.54 -2.07
N LYS A 6 30.61 -2.68 -3.04
CA LYS A 6 29.65 -3.00 -4.10
C LYS A 6 30.13 -4.20 -4.94
N ASP A 7 31.41 -4.26 -5.24
CA ASP A 7 32.07 -5.28 -6.06
C ASP A 7 32.09 -6.70 -5.45
N ALA A 8 31.71 -6.87 -4.19
CA ALA A 8 31.73 -8.19 -3.54
C ALA A 8 30.57 -9.12 -3.96
N TYR A 9 29.49 -8.56 -4.51
CA TYR A 9 28.28 -9.31 -4.89
C TYR A 9 27.72 -8.95 -6.27
N GLU A 10 28.21 -7.87 -6.88
CA GLU A 10 27.81 -7.41 -8.20
C GLU A 10 28.89 -7.84 -9.23
N HIS A 11 28.56 -8.80 -10.08
CA HIS A 11 29.48 -9.27 -11.15
C HIS A 11 29.59 -8.25 -12.29
N VAL A 12 28.61 -7.36 -12.42
CA VAL A 12 28.56 -6.25 -13.39
C VAL A 12 27.96 -5.07 -12.67
N ASP A 13 28.49 -3.87 -12.91
CA ASP A 13 27.91 -2.64 -12.40
C ASP A 13 26.48 -2.47 -12.94
N PRO A 14 25.44 -2.42 -12.09
CA PRO A 14 24.06 -2.27 -12.51
C PRO A 14 23.82 -1.05 -13.39
N GLU A 15 24.48 0.07 -13.10
CA GLU A 15 24.38 1.31 -13.87
C GLU A 15 24.88 1.13 -15.32
N ALA A 16 25.88 0.28 -15.53
CA ALA A 16 26.43 0.00 -16.86
C ALA A 16 25.44 -0.74 -17.79
N VAL A 17 24.41 -1.38 -17.22
CA VAL A 17 23.34 -2.08 -17.95
C VAL A 17 21.97 -1.41 -17.80
N GLY A 18 21.94 -0.16 -17.31
CA GLY A 18 20.71 0.62 -17.18
C GLY A 18 19.81 0.21 -16.01
N ASN A 19 20.36 -0.51 -15.02
CA ASN A 19 19.69 -0.90 -13.80
C ASN A 19 20.23 -0.12 -12.59
N ASP A 20 19.53 -0.25 -11.47
CA ASP A 20 19.94 0.31 -10.18
C ASP A 20 19.99 -0.77 -9.10
N THR A 21 20.79 -0.57 -8.05
CA THR A 21 20.88 -1.50 -6.92
C THR A 21 19.66 -1.31 -6.03
N ARG A 22 18.76 -2.29 -5.97
CA ARG A 22 17.61 -2.28 -5.06
C ARG A 22 17.95 -2.98 -3.75
N PHE A 23 17.83 -2.24 -2.64
CA PHE A 23 17.87 -2.84 -1.30
C PHE A 23 16.48 -3.36 -0.94
N VAL A 24 16.42 -4.66 -0.71
CA VAL A 24 15.19 -5.35 -0.31
C VAL A 24 15.15 -5.43 1.21
N VAL A 25 14.02 -5.04 1.80
CA VAL A 25 13.80 -5.11 3.24
C VAL A 25 12.84 -6.28 3.52
N SER A 26 13.35 -7.30 4.22
CA SER A 26 12.58 -8.48 4.67
C SER A 26 12.71 -8.66 6.17
N GLU A 27 12.01 -9.66 6.75
CA GLU A 27 12.11 -10.04 8.17
C GLU A 27 13.56 -10.28 8.64
N MET A 28 14.44 -10.70 7.73
CA MET A 28 15.87 -10.90 7.99
C MET A 28 16.68 -9.61 7.82
N ALA A 29 16.04 -8.50 7.43
CA ALA A 29 16.74 -7.23 7.29
C ALA A 29 17.21 -6.71 8.65
N GLY A 30 18.51 -6.58 8.81
CA GLY A 30 19.09 -5.98 9.99
C GLY A 30 18.85 -4.47 10.07
N LYS A 31 19.06 -3.87 11.27
CA LYS A 31 18.95 -2.42 11.49
C LYS A 31 19.60 -1.57 10.40
N ALA A 32 20.78 -1.98 9.93
CA ALA A 32 21.51 -1.27 8.89
C ALA A 32 20.79 -1.21 7.54
N THR A 33 20.04 -2.26 7.17
CA THR A 33 19.29 -2.29 5.91
C THR A 33 18.06 -1.39 5.96
N VAL A 34 17.33 -1.41 7.08
CA VAL A 34 16.17 -0.53 7.31
C VAL A 34 16.60 0.92 7.35
N ASP A 35 17.69 1.25 8.06
CA ASP A 35 18.26 2.61 8.14
C ASP A 35 18.72 3.11 6.77
N LEU A 36 19.38 2.26 5.98
CA LEU A 36 19.77 2.62 4.60
C LEU A 36 18.57 2.90 3.73
N LYS A 37 17.53 2.06 3.81
CA LYS A 37 16.29 2.24 3.04
C LYS A 37 15.55 3.52 3.44
N ALA A 38 15.47 3.82 4.74
CA ALA A 38 14.88 5.06 5.23
C ALA A 38 15.62 6.30 4.69
N LYS A 39 16.97 6.29 4.72
CA LYS A 39 17.79 7.37 4.18
C LYS A 39 17.62 7.54 2.65
N GLU A 40 17.51 6.43 1.91
CA GLU A 40 17.27 6.44 0.47
C GLU A 40 15.98 7.19 0.10
N ILE A 41 14.94 7.03 0.92
CA ILE A 41 13.63 7.70 0.73
C ILE A 41 13.50 9.02 1.52
N GLY A 42 14.61 9.52 2.07
CA GLY A 42 14.67 10.80 2.77
C GLY A 42 14.00 10.82 4.15
N ILE A 43 13.88 9.66 4.79
CA ILE A 43 13.35 9.54 6.17
C ILE A 43 14.52 9.36 7.13
N ASP A 44 14.62 10.23 8.13
CA ASP A 44 15.58 10.09 9.22
C ASP A 44 14.93 9.36 10.40
N LEU A 45 15.37 8.11 10.63
CA LEU A 45 14.91 7.28 11.74
C LEU A 45 15.94 7.39 12.88
N ASP A 46 15.56 8.01 13.99
CA ASP A 46 16.34 7.93 15.23
C ASP A 46 16.35 6.49 15.79
N GLY A 47 17.18 6.25 16.81
CA GLY A 47 17.33 4.91 17.38
C GLY A 47 16.02 4.25 17.85
N PRO A 48 15.16 4.97 18.59
CA PRO A 48 13.82 4.49 18.99
C PRO A 48 12.90 4.23 17.81
N ALA A 49 12.78 5.15 16.86
CA ALA A 49 11.93 5.00 15.67
C ALA A 49 12.40 3.82 14.79
N LEU A 50 13.70 3.67 14.59
CA LEU A 50 14.28 2.55 13.87
C LEU A 50 13.94 1.20 14.55
N THR A 51 14.01 1.14 15.87
CA THR A 51 13.64 -0.08 16.60
C THR A 51 12.14 -0.38 16.45
N SER A 52 11.29 0.65 16.58
CA SER A 52 9.85 0.53 16.38
C SER A 52 9.48 0.02 14.98
N VAL A 53 10.13 0.55 13.94
CA VAL A 53 9.93 0.07 12.55
C VAL A 53 10.29 -1.41 12.42
N ILE A 54 11.43 -1.83 12.99
CA ILE A 54 11.88 -3.23 12.89
C ILE A 54 10.93 -4.18 13.62
N ASP A 55 10.48 -3.80 14.80
CA ASP A 55 9.56 -4.64 15.58
C ASP A 55 8.20 -4.73 14.89
N GLU A 56 7.70 -3.63 14.31
CA GLU A 56 6.47 -3.62 13.55
C GLU A 56 6.59 -4.40 12.23
N LEU A 57 7.70 -4.30 11.51
CA LEU A 57 7.97 -5.11 10.33
C LEU A 57 7.88 -6.61 10.65
N LYS A 58 8.56 -7.06 11.71
CA LYS A 58 8.53 -8.46 12.13
C LYS A 58 7.12 -8.92 12.49
N ARG A 59 6.37 -8.09 13.23
CA ARG A 59 5.00 -8.38 13.62
C ARG A 59 4.11 -8.55 12.40
N LEU A 60 4.15 -7.59 11.46
CA LEU A 60 3.35 -7.60 10.25
C LEU A 60 3.73 -8.77 9.31
N GLU A 61 5.02 -9.06 9.17
CA GLU A 61 5.48 -10.20 8.35
C GLU A 61 5.01 -11.54 8.93
N HIS A 62 4.97 -11.65 10.27
CA HIS A 62 4.38 -12.83 10.93
C HIS A 62 2.87 -12.94 10.65
N GLU A 63 2.17 -11.83 10.46
CA GLU A 63 0.74 -11.78 10.09
C GLU A 63 0.53 -12.04 8.59
N GLY A 64 1.60 -12.09 7.81
CA GLY A 64 1.54 -12.44 6.39
C GLY A 64 1.85 -11.28 5.43
N TYR A 65 2.26 -10.12 5.91
CA TYR A 65 2.78 -9.05 5.05
C TYR A 65 4.08 -9.47 4.37
N HIS A 66 4.41 -8.82 3.26
CA HIS A 66 5.64 -9.07 2.51
C HIS A 66 6.11 -7.76 1.88
N PHE A 67 6.92 -7.02 2.60
CA PHE A 67 7.31 -5.66 2.24
C PHE A 67 8.34 -5.58 1.11
N GLU A 68 9.01 -6.68 0.78
CA GLU A 68 9.90 -6.76 -0.40
C GLU A 68 9.18 -6.36 -1.69
N ALA A 69 7.88 -6.67 -1.77
CA ALA A 69 7.04 -6.38 -2.93
C ALA A 69 6.11 -5.17 -2.73
N ALA A 70 6.28 -4.39 -1.63
CA ALA A 70 5.35 -3.34 -1.24
C ALA A 70 6.11 -2.10 -0.72
N ASP A 71 6.89 -1.48 -1.60
CA ASP A 71 7.73 -0.32 -1.29
C ASP A 71 6.93 0.90 -0.83
N GLY A 72 5.73 1.11 -1.40
CA GLY A 72 4.83 2.18 -0.97
C GLY A 72 4.33 2.00 0.46
N SER A 73 3.84 0.80 0.82
CA SER A 73 3.43 0.52 2.21
C SER A 73 4.60 0.56 3.19
N LEU A 74 5.80 0.11 2.76
CA LEU A 74 7.01 0.19 3.58
C LEU A 74 7.39 1.64 3.90
N GLU A 75 7.36 2.54 2.91
CA GLU A 75 7.62 3.95 3.11
C GLU A 75 6.62 4.57 4.09
N LEU A 76 5.31 4.31 3.91
CA LEU A 76 4.27 4.81 4.80
C LEU A 76 4.44 4.30 6.24
N LEU A 77 4.82 3.02 6.41
CA LEU A 77 5.15 2.45 7.71
C LEU A 77 6.30 3.21 8.39
N MET A 78 7.40 3.47 7.67
CA MET A 78 8.54 4.22 8.19
C MET A 78 8.18 5.66 8.57
N ARG A 79 7.36 6.34 7.74
CA ARG A 79 6.88 7.69 8.04
C ARG A 79 6.03 7.72 9.31
N ARG A 80 5.10 6.78 9.46
CA ARG A 80 4.26 6.67 10.67
C ARG A 80 5.09 6.49 11.94
N ALA A 81 6.21 5.77 11.86
CA ALA A 81 7.13 5.58 12.99
C ALA A 81 7.84 6.87 13.43
N THR A 82 7.94 7.89 12.57
CA THR A 82 8.45 9.23 12.93
C THR A 82 7.36 10.15 13.47
N GLY A 83 6.16 9.64 13.74
CA GLY A 83 5.02 10.45 14.19
C GLY A 83 4.28 11.16 13.06
N TRP A 84 4.57 10.82 11.81
CA TRP A 84 3.81 11.35 10.69
C TRP A 84 2.41 10.73 10.65
N GLU A 85 1.41 11.59 10.63
CA GLU A 85 0.01 11.22 10.39
C GLU A 85 -0.37 11.66 8.98
N GLN A 86 -1.00 10.77 8.23
CA GLN A 86 -1.43 11.13 6.88
C GLN A 86 -2.52 12.21 6.95
N PRO A 87 -2.37 13.33 6.21
CA PRO A 87 -3.26 14.48 6.36
C PRO A 87 -4.46 14.47 5.39
N PHE A 88 -4.57 13.44 4.53
CA PHE A 88 -5.47 13.52 3.39
C PHE A 88 -6.91 13.17 3.72
N PHE A 89 -7.12 12.02 4.34
CA PHE A 89 -8.45 11.55 4.74
C PHE A 89 -8.37 10.50 5.85
N GLU A 90 -9.43 10.33 6.60
CA GLU A 90 -9.59 9.32 7.63
C GLU A 90 -10.83 8.47 7.32
N LEU A 91 -10.69 7.14 7.31
CA LEU A 91 -11.82 6.24 7.12
C LEU A 91 -12.68 6.18 8.38
N GLU A 92 -13.97 6.48 8.25
CA GLU A 92 -14.95 6.19 9.31
C GLU A 92 -15.58 4.81 9.13
N SER A 93 -16.01 4.49 7.93
CA SER A 93 -16.58 3.18 7.59
C SER A 93 -16.71 2.99 6.09
N TYR A 94 -16.77 1.73 5.68
CA TYR A 94 -17.25 1.36 4.35
C TYR A 94 -18.23 0.20 4.42
N ARG A 95 -19.02 0.06 3.36
CA ARG A 95 -19.88 -1.10 3.08
C ARG A 95 -19.75 -1.44 1.62
N VAL A 96 -19.75 -2.72 1.30
CA VAL A 96 -19.79 -3.22 -0.08
C VAL A 96 -21.00 -4.14 -0.21
N ILE A 97 -21.80 -3.91 -1.23
CA ILE A 97 -23.00 -4.66 -1.53
C ILE A 97 -22.79 -5.25 -2.93
N VAL A 98 -22.86 -6.56 -3.02
CA VAL A 98 -22.84 -7.27 -4.29
C VAL A 98 -24.24 -7.84 -4.49
N ALA A 99 -24.95 -7.38 -5.51
CA ALA A 99 -26.24 -7.87 -5.88
C ALA A 99 -26.15 -8.61 -7.23
N GLU A 100 -26.80 -9.76 -7.32
CA GLU A 100 -26.97 -10.52 -8.54
C GLU A 100 -28.45 -10.49 -8.91
N GLY A 101 -28.78 -9.89 -10.05
CA GLY A 101 -30.14 -9.72 -10.52
C GLY A 101 -30.55 -10.76 -11.57
N GLU A 102 -31.86 -10.85 -11.87
CA GLU A 102 -32.42 -11.76 -12.89
C GLU A 102 -31.82 -11.51 -14.29
N ASP A 103 -31.35 -10.29 -14.57
CA ASP A 103 -30.73 -9.91 -15.84
C ASP A 103 -29.24 -10.25 -15.93
N LEU A 104 -28.69 -11.05 -15.00
CA LEU A 104 -27.26 -11.39 -14.89
C LEU A 104 -26.33 -10.16 -14.84
N ARG A 105 -26.84 -9.02 -14.46
CA ARG A 105 -26.03 -7.84 -14.16
C ARG A 105 -25.50 -7.97 -12.74
N HIS A 106 -24.18 -8.05 -12.64
CA HIS A 106 -23.51 -7.95 -11.36
C HIS A 106 -23.49 -6.48 -10.97
N ASP A 107 -24.32 -6.11 -10.01
CA ASP A 107 -24.36 -4.76 -9.47
C ASP A 107 -23.54 -4.76 -8.18
N THR A 108 -22.42 -4.05 -8.19
CA THR A 108 -21.60 -3.89 -7.00
C THR A 108 -21.52 -2.43 -6.63
N GLU A 109 -22.01 -2.11 -5.44
CA GLU A 109 -21.97 -0.79 -4.85
C GLU A 109 -21.05 -0.78 -3.63
N ALA A 110 -20.32 0.32 -3.44
CA ALA A 110 -19.60 0.61 -2.22
C ALA A 110 -20.06 1.94 -1.63
N ILE A 111 -20.33 1.95 -0.34
CA ILE A 111 -20.61 3.17 0.42
C ILE A 111 -19.40 3.45 1.29
N VAL A 112 -18.76 4.60 1.11
CA VAL A 112 -17.60 5.02 1.90
C VAL A 112 -17.95 6.28 2.69
N LYS A 113 -17.57 6.32 3.97
CA LYS A 113 -17.63 7.49 4.83
C LYS A 113 -16.24 7.84 5.28
N LEU A 114 -15.81 9.03 4.92
CA LEU A 114 -14.49 9.57 5.22
C LEU A 114 -14.60 10.87 6.00
N LYS A 115 -13.57 11.22 6.75
CA LYS A 115 -13.31 12.58 7.22
C LYS A 115 -12.16 13.18 6.40
N VAL A 116 -12.35 14.39 5.92
CA VAL A 116 -11.35 15.16 5.19
C VAL A 116 -11.27 16.53 5.83
N ASN A 117 -10.16 16.87 6.47
CA ASN A 117 -9.99 18.10 7.26
C ASN A 117 -11.13 18.33 8.29
N GLY A 118 -11.55 17.26 8.95
CA GLY A 118 -12.61 17.29 9.94
C GLY A 118 -14.06 17.31 9.39
N GLU A 119 -14.24 17.47 8.08
CA GLU A 119 -15.53 17.37 7.42
C GLU A 119 -15.84 15.92 7.05
N ARG A 120 -17.05 15.48 7.38
CA ARG A 120 -17.54 14.15 7.06
C ARG A 120 -18.13 14.09 5.66
N ILE A 121 -17.60 13.21 4.82
CA ILE A 121 -18.04 13.01 3.45
C ILE A 121 -18.48 11.56 3.28
N GLY A 122 -19.72 11.36 2.81
CA GLY A 122 -20.23 10.05 2.39
C GLY A 122 -20.43 10.03 0.88
N ARG A 123 -19.99 8.95 0.23
CA ARG A 123 -20.20 8.72 -1.21
C ARG A 123 -20.54 7.28 -1.48
N ILE A 124 -21.23 7.08 -2.58
CA ILE A 124 -21.49 5.77 -3.20
C ILE A 124 -20.63 5.69 -4.45
N GLY A 125 -20.03 4.55 -4.67
CA GLY A 125 -19.33 4.19 -5.90
C GLY A 125 -19.89 2.89 -6.44
N GLU A 126 -19.85 2.73 -7.76
CA GLU A 126 -20.27 1.54 -8.48
C GLU A 126 -19.08 0.93 -9.21
N GLY A 127 -19.12 -0.38 -9.44
CA GLY A 127 -18.02 -1.04 -10.14
C GLY A 127 -18.30 -2.48 -10.52
N ASN A 128 -17.39 -3.04 -11.32
CA ASN A 128 -17.46 -4.43 -11.76
C ASN A 128 -17.20 -5.45 -10.63
N GLY A 129 -16.85 -4.95 -9.45
CA GLY A 129 -16.60 -5.77 -8.28
C GLY A 129 -16.24 -4.90 -7.06
N PRO A 130 -16.09 -5.53 -5.87
CA PRO A 130 -15.94 -4.85 -4.59
C PRO A 130 -14.83 -3.79 -4.53
N VAL A 131 -13.67 -4.10 -5.07
CA VAL A 131 -12.50 -3.21 -5.01
C VAL A 131 -12.65 -2.02 -5.96
N ASN A 132 -13.21 -2.25 -7.16
CA ASN A 132 -13.47 -1.19 -8.12
C ASN A 132 -14.56 -0.23 -7.59
N ALA A 133 -15.62 -0.74 -6.99
CA ALA A 133 -16.65 0.09 -6.35
C ALA A 133 -16.10 0.91 -5.17
N LEU A 134 -15.19 0.34 -4.35
CA LEU A 134 -14.50 1.05 -3.27
C LEU A 134 -13.61 2.18 -3.81
N ASP A 135 -12.81 1.91 -4.85
CA ASP A 135 -11.94 2.91 -5.47
C ASP A 135 -12.77 4.07 -6.05
N ASP A 136 -13.87 3.76 -6.76
CA ASP A 136 -14.79 4.77 -7.28
C ASP A 136 -15.40 5.62 -6.16
N ALA A 137 -15.90 5.00 -5.09
CA ALA A 137 -16.48 5.71 -3.95
C ALA A 137 -15.48 6.64 -3.26
N VAL A 138 -14.23 6.21 -3.07
CA VAL A 138 -13.17 7.05 -2.47
C VAL A 138 -12.83 8.20 -3.40
N ARG A 139 -12.65 7.95 -4.69
CA ARG A 139 -12.35 9.02 -5.67
C ARG A 139 -13.49 10.02 -5.77
N ALA A 140 -14.74 9.59 -5.73
CA ALA A 140 -15.90 10.47 -5.65
C ALA A 140 -15.92 11.31 -4.35
N ALA A 141 -15.40 10.77 -3.24
CA ALA A 141 -15.35 11.47 -1.97
C ALA A 141 -14.26 12.55 -1.90
N ILE A 142 -13.06 12.25 -2.40
CA ILE A 142 -11.88 13.11 -2.18
C ILE A 142 -11.32 13.72 -3.48
N GLY A 143 -11.76 13.30 -4.66
CA GLY A 143 -11.20 13.73 -5.95
C GLY A 143 -11.33 15.23 -6.23
N ALA A 144 -12.43 15.87 -5.80
CA ALA A 144 -12.60 17.31 -5.94
C ALA A 144 -11.56 18.09 -5.12
N ARG A 145 -11.11 17.54 -3.99
CA ARG A 145 -10.10 18.16 -3.13
C ARG A 145 -8.68 17.82 -3.55
N TYR A 146 -8.50 16.64 -4.10
CA TYR A 146 -7.22 16.10 -4.57
C TYR A 146 -7.32 15.73 -6.05
N PRO A 147 -7.42 16.72 -6.97
CA PRO A 147 -7.59 16.45 -8.39
C PRO A 147 -6.44 15.68 -9.03
N GLN A 148 -5.27 15.69 -8.39
CA GLN A 148 -4.10 14.91 -8.79
C GLN A 148 -4.34 13.39 -8.72
N LEU A 149 -5.30 12.91 -7.94
CA LEU A 149 -5.70 11.49 -7.93
C LEU A 149 -6.17 10.98 -9.29
N ALA A 150 -6.60 11.87 -10.19
CA ALA A 150 -6.95 11.50 -11.56
C ALA A 150 -5.75 10.93 -12.35
N LYS A 151 -4.51 11.18 -11.90
CA LYS A 151 -3.30 10.62 -12.50
C LYS A 151 -2.88 9.28 -11.88
N VAL A 152 -3.43 8.93 -10.72
CA VAL A 152 -3.11 7.68 -10.03
C VAL A 152 -3.98 6.57 -10.59
N HIS A 153 -3.33 5.56 -11.17
CA HIS A 153 -3.99 4.42 -11.79
C HIS A 153 -3.43 3.14 -11.18
N LEU A 154 -4.32 2.21 -10.87
CA LEU A 154 -3.98 0.85 -10.51
C LEU A 154 -3.56 0.12 -11.80
N THR A 155 -2.39 -0.51 -11.77
CA THR A 155 -1.80 -1.23 -12.92
C THR A 155 -1.85 -2.74 -12.74
N ASP A 156 -1.83 -3.23 -11.50
CA ASP A 156 -1.96 -4.66 -11.20
C ASP A 156 -2.63 -4.89 -9.84
N PHE A 157 -3.34 -6.01 -9.74
CA PHE A 157 -4.05 -6.43 -8.52
C PHE A 157 -3.86 -7.92 -8.32
N LYS A 158 -3.13 -8.30 -7.28
CA LYS A 158 -2.79 -9.68 -6.97
C LYS A 158 -3.38 -10.09 -5.63
N VAL A 159 -4.05 -11.23 -5.59
CA VAL A 159 -4.59 -11.81 -4.35
C VAL A 159 -3.95 -13.18 -4.12
N ARG A 160 -3.50 -13.41 -2.89
CA ARG A 160 -2.92 -14.68 -2.47
C ARG A 160 -3.52 -15.13 -1.14
N VAL A 161 -3.97 -16.36 -1.10
CA VAL A 161 -4.35 -17.05 0.14
C VAL A 161 -3.08 -17.58 0.81
N LEU A 162 -2.87 -17.27 2.09
CA LEU A 162 -1.64 -17.60 2.81
C LEU A 162 -1.73 -18.93 3.56
N ASP A 163 -2.87 -19.23 4.15
CA ASP A 163 -3.10 -20.47 4.92
C ASP A 163 -4.27 -21.23 4.30
N THR A 164 -3.97 -22.03 3.29
CA THR A 164 -4.98 -22.81 2.56
C THR A 164 -5.67 -23.87 3.42
N ALA A 165 -5.07 -24.27 4.54
CA ALA A 165 -5.67 -25.27 5.44
C ALA A 165 -6.94 -24.75 6.12
N LYS A 166 -7.10 -23.42 6.25
CA LYS A 166 -8.29 -22.80 6.85
C LYS A 166 -9.44 -22.59 5.87
N GLY A 167 -9.30 -23.00 4.61
CA GLY A 167 -10.34 -22.87 3.58
C GLY A 167 -10.79 -21.40 3.39
N THR A 168 -12.08 -21.15 3.50
CA THR A 168 -12.67 -19.79 3.32
C THR A 168 -12.35 -18.82 4.47
N GLY A 169 -11.84 -19.29 5.60
CA GLY A 169 -11.35 -18.46 6.72
C GLY A 169 -9.84 -18.20 6.66
N ALA A 170 -9.19 -18.49 5.53
CA ALA A 170 -7.77 -18.27 5.37
C ALA A 170 -7.41 -16.78 5.28
N VAL A 171 -6.25 -16.42 5.80
CA VAL A 171 -5.68 -15.07 5.64
C VAL A 171 -5.40 -14.82 4.17
N THR A 172 -5.81 -13.67 3.68
CA THR A 172 -5.62 -13.22 2.31
C THR A 172 -4.68 -12.04 2.28
N ARG A 173 -3.69 -12.09 1.40
CA ARG A 173 -2.80 -10.99 1.07
C ARG A 173 -3.22 -10.37 -0.26
N VAL A 174 -3.35 -9.06 -0.28
CA VAL A 174 -3.61 -8.26 -1.47
C VAL A 174 -2.40 -7.37 -1.75
N LEU A 175 -1.93 -7.39 -2.98
CA LEU A 175 -0.92 -6.47 -3.51
C LEU A 175 -1.56 -5.62 -4.60
N ILE A 176 -1.32 -4.32 -4.55
CA ILE A 176 -1.75 -3.35 -5.55
C ILE A 176 -0.51 -2.66 -6.10
N ASP A 177 -0.32 -2.75 -7.42
CA ASP A 177 0.65 -1.94 -8.13
C ASP A 177 -0.06 -0.74 -8.74
N SER A 178 0.49 0.45 -8.55
CA SER A 178 -0.09 1.71 -9.00
C SER A 178 0.96 2.61 -9.65
N THR A 179 0.50 3.57 -10.46
CA THR A 179 1.36 4.57 -11.10
C THR A 179 0.65 5.92 -11.20
N ASN A 180 1.44 7.00 -11.21
CA ASN A 180 0.97 8.34 -11.60
C ASN A 180 1.49 8.77 -12.99
N GLY A 181 2.03 7.82 -13.74
CA GLY A 181 2.64 8.05 -15.07
C GLY A 181 4.13 8.45 -15.03
N ARG A 182 4.65 8.82 -13.85
CA ARG A 182 6.08 9.12 -13.64
C ARG A 182 6.75 8.12 -12.72
N ARG A 183 6.06 7.75 -11.64
CA ARG A 183 6.51 6.81 -10.63
C ARG A 183 5.51 5.65 -10.53
N SER A 184 6.01 4.47 -10.24
CA SER A 184 5.20 3.29 -9.89
C SER A 184 5.55 2.87 -8.47
N TRP A 185 4.58 2.34 -7.76
CA TRP A 185 4.72 1.84 -6.39
C TRP A 185 3.80 0.66 -6.15
N SER A 186 4.14 -0.12 -5.14
CA SER A 186 3.34 -1.28 -4.73
C SER A 186 2.92 -1.14 -3.27
N THR A 187 1.70 -1.54 -2.97
CA THR A 187 1.12 -1.51 -1.63
C THR A 187 0.51 -2.85 -1.27
N ILE A 188 0.35 -3.09 0.04
CA ILE A 188 -0.04 -4.40 0.56
C ILE A 188 -1.10 -4.25 1.66
N GLY A 189 -2.04 -5.19 1.66
CA GLY A 189 -2.97 -5.39 2.77
C GLY A 189 -3.12 -6.87 3.08
N VAL A 190 -3.36 -7.18 4.35
CA VAL A 190 -3.49 -8.56 4.84
C VAL A 190 -4.63 -8.66 5.83
N SER A 191 -5.57 -9.56 5.57
CA SER A 191 -6.71 -9.84 6.46
C SER A 191 -7.34 -11.19 6.13
N GLU A 192 -8.08 -11.76 7.06
CA GLU A 192 -9.00 -12.87 6.79
C GLU A 192 -10.19 -12.42 5.91
N ASN A 193 -10.50 -11.12 5.90
CA ASN A 193 -11.48 -10.52 5.00
C ASN A 193 -10.78 -9.89 3.79
N ILE A 194 -11.00 -10.49 2.60
CA ILE A 194 -10.40 -10.03 1.35
C ILE A 194 -10.71 -8.56 1.03
N ILE A 195 -11.91 -8.07 1.38
CA ILE A 195 -12.30 -6.67 1.15
C ILE A 195 -11.51 -5.74 2.07
N GLN A 196 -11.28 -6.17 3.32
CA GLN A 196 -10.45 -5.42 4.25
C GLN A 196 -8.97 -5.40 3.81
N ALA A 197 -8.43 -6.53 3.35
CA ALA A 197 -7.08 -6.58 2.80
C ALA A 197 -6.95 -5.68 1.56
N ALA A 198 -7.96 -5.70 0.67
CA ALA A 198 -7.98 -4.84 -0.50
C ALA A 198 -8.09 -3.36 -0.13
N TRP A 199 -8.90 -3.01 0.88
CA TRP A 199 -9.01 -1.63 1.38
C TRP A 199 -7.67 -1.12 1.90
N GLN A 200 -6.97 -1.89 2.75
CA GLN A 200 -5.67 -1.51 3.30
C GLN A 200 -4.65 -1.18 2.19
N ALA A 201 -4.57 -2.05 1.18
CA ALA A 201 -3.67 -1.84 0.06
C ALA A 201 -4.09 -0.62 -0.79
N LEU A 202 -5.39 -0.43 -1.02
CA LEU A 202 -5.94 0.71 -1.77
C LEU A 202 -5.71 2.03 -1.04
N GLU A 203 -5.99 2.07 0.26
CA GLU A 203 -5.77 3.26 1.10
C GLU A 203 -4.29 3.69 1.06
N ASP A 204 -3.38 2.77 1.31
CA ASP A 204 -1.94 3.04 1.21
C ASP A 204 -1.54 3.51 -0.20
N SER A 205 -2.11 2.92 -1.25
CA SER A 205 -1.84 3.31 -2.64
C SER A 205 -2.25 4.75 -2.93
N LEU A 206 -3.44 5.15 -2.49
CA LEU A 206 -3.94 6.52 -2.68
C LEU A 206 -3.15 7.53 -1.84
N VAL A 207 -2.86 7.19 -0.58
CA VAL A 207 -2.06 8.04 0.33
C VAL A 207 -0.65 8.24 -0.23
N PHE A 208 0.00 7.18 -0.70
CA PHE A 208 1.32 7.27 -1.33
C PHE A 208 1.30 8.13 -2.59
N GLY A 209 0.31 7.92 -3.46
CA GLY A 209 0.12 8.72 -4.66
C GLY A 209 -0.10 10.20 -4.35
N LEU A 210 -0.85 10.54 -3.31
CA LEU A 210 -1.05 11.93 -2.86
C LEU A 210 0.21 12.54 -2.25
N LEU A 211 0.98 11.75 -1.51
CA LEU A 211 2.23 12.19 -0.88
C LEU A 211 3.29 12.58 -1.93
N HIS A 212 3.33 11.85 -3.05
CA HIS A 212 4.34 12.01 -4.12
C HIS A 212 3.78 12.67 -5.38
N THR A 213 2.82 13.57 -5.24
CA THR A 213 2.13 14.19 -6.39
C THR A 213 2.98 15.21 -7.14
N GLU A 214 3.99 15.77 -6.51
CA GLU A 214 4.84 16.83 -7.07
C GLU A 214 6.14 16.28 -7.68
N GLU A 215 6.41 15.01 -7.50
CA GLU A 215 7.55 14.30 -8.09
C GLU A 215 7.09 13.57 -9.37
#